data_99a7ba00973109f8869ced27ce174a4b
#
_entry.id   99a7ba00973109f8869ced27ce174a4b
#
_cell.length_a   1.000
_cell.length_b   1.000
_cell.length_c   1.000
_cell.angle_alpha   90.00
_cell.angle_beta   90.00
_cell.angle_gamma   90.00
#
_symmetry.space_group_name_H-M   'P 1'
#
loop_
_entity.id
_entity.type
_entity.pdbx_description
1 polymer ?
#
loop_
_entity_poly.entity_id
_entity_poly.type
_entity_poly.pdbx_seq_one_letter_code
_entity_poly.pdbx_strand_id
1 'polypeptide(L)'
;MSAALAVQELFEVHQWESIPAEVTTAEGYVLSTVGPDWYFPYTLSSGSTGHFSKIVSFQAKLALQLYCVDRVRTVSTHAGMVMFQDVWQVVLSRPEAVSISNDDFKNSLISVFQNALKTARAEQQLWRMYRPIRWYIWCSENYAELGFCEAYALELDSIILPGNPKGEAVRNEHVDRGPLNRGLELQQLINAMERPTDRSLKQLQERAALALFIAHGRNPGNLSLLLEEDLVNLTPESEIPTWVINYPRIKKRLKNPRADMKVVPIPTQYAEYILELIEAGQSIDCSAQVDGKKVSLPRPMFINTSQNTSALNAGRLDQLFHYATYSVTDLLRSFVRRHQIMSPLTRRLLIISARRLRYTLATNLVLDGISRRELAELLDHSDLQHVEVYFELAEGIVEHLDKALVGFYAEFLKYFQGRVVHPGDVVKNVDDPSKLIPCMDVNEDIGVCGKDSLCGLYPPYSCYKCPKFQAYAEADHQAVYEFLLQRRTRVLEAGNSRIAVQLDEILYAVKQVVLLCESETVKA
;
A
#
# COMPACT_ATOMS: atom_id res chain seq x y z
N MET A 1 -50.39 14.66 -5.09
CA MET A 1 -49.69 14.89 -3.83
C MET A 1 -48.24 15.27 -4.12
N SER A 2 -47.68 16.31 -3.51
CA SER A 2 -46.26 16.62 -3.78
C SER A 2 -45.36 15.57 -3.12
N ALA A 3 -44.21 15.24 -3.70
CA ALA A 3 -43.26 14.27 -3.13
C ALA A 3 -42.89 14.60 -1.68
N ALA A 4 -42.87 15.88 -1.31
CA ALA A 4 -42.61 16.34 0.05
C ALA A 4 -43.72 15.97 1.05
N LEU A 5 -44.99 16.04 0.67
CA LEU A 5 -46.13 15.62 1.48
C LEU A 5 -46.10 14.10 1.70
N ALA A 6 -45.77 13.31 0.67
CA ALA A 6 -45.66 11.86 0.80
C ALA A 6 -44.49 11.43 1.74
N VAL A 7 -43.39 12.21 1.77
CA VAL A 7 -42.29 11.99 2.75
C VAL A 7 -42.76 12.22 4.16
N GLN A 8 -43.42 13.35 4.40
CA GLN A 8 -43.87 13.73 5.73
C GLN A 8 -44.89 12.70 6.28
N GLU A 9 -45.84 12.27 5.44
CA GLU A 9 -46.80 11.22 5.79
C GLU A 9 -46.10 9.90 6.17
N LEU A 10 -45.07 9.46 5.46
CA LEU A 10 -44.29 8.25 5.80
C LEU A 10 -43.60 8.39 7.15
N PHE A 11 -42.95 9.50 7.44
CA PHE A 11 -42.28 9.71 8.72
C PHE A 11 -43.29 9.74 9.88
N GLU A 12 -44.45 10.35 9.70
CA GLU A 12 -45.51 10.43 10.71
C GLU A 12 -46.18 9.07 10.97
N VAL A 13 -46.55 8.35 9.89
CA VAL A 13 -47.23 7.03 10.00
C VAL A 13 -46.33 5.98 10.63
N HIS A 14 -45.03 5.95 10.28
CA HIS A 14 -44.09 4.93 10.78
C HIS A 14 -43.29 5.40 11.99
N GLN A 15 -43.54 6.63 12.48
CA GLN A 15 -42.82 7.23 13.61
C GLN A 15 -41.29 7.25 13.41
N TRP A 16 -40.85 7.41 12.16
CA TRP A 16 -39.43 7.53 11.86
C TRP A 16 -38.88 8.93 12.22
N GLU A 17 -37.61 8.98 12.61
CA GLU A 17 -36.93 10.26 12.76
C GLU A 17 -36.78 10.93 11.38
N SER A 18 -37.25 12.15 11.24
CA SER A 18 -37.06 12.94 10.02
C SER A 18 -35.56 13.20 9.80
N ILE A 19 -35.15 13.29 8.53
CA ILE A 19 -33.79 13.70 8.19
C ILE A 19 -33.62 15.16 8.65
N PRO A 20 -32.73 15.46 9.63
CA PRO A 20 -32.54 16.83 10.08
C PRO A 20 -31.89 17.68 8.98
N ALA A 21 -32.14 18.96 8.95
CA ALA A 21 -31.57 19.89 7.96
C ALA A 21 -30.03 19.93 7.96
N GLU A 22 -29.43 19.60 9.10
CA GLU A 22 -27.99 19.48 9.28
C GLU A 22 -27.67 18.20 10.05
N VAL A 23 -26.63 17.50 9.60
CA VAL A 23 -26.13 16.26 10.21
C VAL A 23 -24.66 16.44 10.59
N THR A 24 -24.35 16.30 11.88
CA THR A 24 -22.97 16.24 12.33
C THR A 24 -22.40 14.86 12.03
N THR A 25 -21.30 14.82 11.28
CA THR A 25 -20.62 13.57 10.92
C THR A 25 -19.76 13.04 12.07
N ALA A 26 -19.35 11.79 12.01
CA ALA A 26 -18.46 11.18 13.02
C ALA A 26 -17.14 11.95 13.20
N GLU A 27 -16.67 12.63 12.13
CA GLU A 27 -15.45 13.44 12.16
C GLU A 27 -15.70 14.89 12.60
N GLY A 28 -16.96 15.26 12.88
CA GLY A 28 -17.32 16.60 13.34
C GLY A 28 -17.58 17.63 12.23
N TYR A 29 -17.66 17.20 10.96
CA TYR A 29 -18.14 18.07 9.88
C TYR A 29 -19.66 18.22 9.94
N VAL A 30 -20.15 19.34 9.41
CA VAL A 30 -21.59 19.55 9.23
C VAL A 30 -21.98 19.29 7.79
N LEU A 31 -22.85 18.32 7.57
CA LEU A 31 -23.46 18.00 6.29
C LEU A 31 -24.85 18.65 6.23
N SER A 32 -25.05 19.59 5.31
CA SER A 32 -26.38 20.09 5.02
C SER A 32 -27.15 19.08 4.16
N THR A 33 -28.36 18.73 4.59
CA THR A 33 -29.28 17.83 3.89
C THR A 33 -30.41 18.58 3.21
N VAL A 34 -30.34 19.93 3.25
CA VAL A 34 -31.32 20.80 2.61
C VAL A 34 -31.10 20.79 1.10
N GLY A 35 -32.19 20.62 0.35
CA GLY A 35 -32.16 20.61 -1.11
C GLY A 35 -32.04 19.22 -1.74
N PRO A 36 -32.06 19.16 -3.07
CA PRO A 36 -32.14 17.90 -3.81
C PRO A 36 -30.80 17.14 -3.88
N ASP A 37 -29.68 17.82 -3.68
CA ASP A 37 -28.33 17.30 -3.77
C ASP A 37 -27.54 17.71 -2.54
N TRP A 38 -26.71 16.80 -2.02
CA TRP A 38 -25.96 17.02 -0.79
C TRP A 38 -24.46 17.10 -1.05
N TYR A 39 -23.82 18.13 -0.55
CA TYR A 39 -22.36 18.25 -0.58
C TYR A 39 -21.76 17.57 0.66
N PHE A 40 -21.05 16.47 0.45
CA PHE A 40 -20.31 15.77 1.50
C PHE A 40 -18.98 16.50 1.76
N PRO A 41 -18.84 17.23 2.88
CA PRO A 41 -17.63 17.99 3.17
C PRO A 41 -16.49 17.04 3.53
N TYR A 42 -15.35 17.23 2.90
CA TYR A 42 -14.16 16.45 3.21
C TYR A 42 -12.90 17.25 2.92
N THR A 43 -12.15 17.65 3.95
CA THR A 43 -11.02 18.56 3.84
C THR A 43 -9.79 17.97 3.17
N LEU A 44 -9.61 16.65 3.24
CA LEU A 44 -8.50 15.93 2.59
C LEU A 44 -8.74 15.65 1.09
N SER A 45 -9.91 15.98 0.58
CA SER A 45 -10.22 15.96 -0.85
C SER A 45 -11.12 17.15 -1.19
N SER A 46 -11.42 17.34 -2.47
CA SER A 46 -12.30 18.43 -2.91
C SER A 46 -13.76 18.30 -2.48
N GLY A 47 -14.09 17.35 -1.61
CA GLY A 47 -15.46 17.00 -1.31
C GLY A 47 -16.15 16.33 -2.51
N SER A 48 -17.41 15.99 -2.37
CA SER A 48 -18.20 15.43 -3.47
C SER A 48 -19.68 15.73 -3.25
N THR A 49 -20.40 15.98 -4.35
CA THR A 49 -21.85 16.15 -4.31
C THR A 49 -22.53 14.83 -4.63
N GLY A 50 -23.39 14.39 -3.72
CA GLY A 50 -24.34 13.31 -3.94
C GLY A 50 -25.57 13.87 -4.68
N HIS A 51 -25.67 13.57 -5.97
CA HIS A 51 -26.77 14.03 -6.81
C HIS A 51 -28.03 13.17 -6.65
N PHE A 52 -28.69 13.28 -5.50
CA PHE A 52 -29.93 12.56 -5.23
C PHE A 52 -31.08 12.99 -6.16
N SER A 53 -31.00 14.20 -6.73
CA SER A 53 -31.94 14.68 -7.75
C SER A 53 -32.00 13.78 -8.98
N LYS A 54 -30.95 13.04 -9.29
CA LYS A 54 -30.88 12.12 -10.43
C LYS A 54 -31.58 10.78 -10.18
N ILE A 55 -31.98 10.48 -8.94
CA ILE A 55 -32.69 9.23 -8.60
C ILE A 55 -34.17 9.45 -8.85
N VAL A 56 -34.74 8.70 -9.78
CA VAL A 56 -36.14 8.84 -10.24
C VAL A 56 -37.10 8.32 -9.18
N SER A 57 -36.85 7.11 -8.65
CA SER A 57 -37.71 6.51 -7.63
C SER A 57 -37.59 7.26 -6.30
N PHE A 58 -38.72 7.69 -5.80
CA PHE A 58 -38.83 8.38 -4.52
C PHE A 58 -38.38 7.50 -3.35
N GLN A 59 -38.85 6.22 -3.29
CA GLN A 59 -38.49 5.30 -2.22
C GLN A 59 -36.98 4.98 -2.24
N ALA A 60 -36.40 4.71 -3.42
CA ALA A 60 -34.97 4.45 -3.56
C ALA A 60 -34.12 5.66 -3.14
N LYS A 61 -34.56 6.86 -3.50
CA LYS A 61 -33.92 8.12 -3.12
C LYS A 61 -33.93 8.31 -1.60
N LEU A 62 -35.10 8.21 -0.98
CA LEU A 62 -35.25 8.36 0.46
C LEU A 62 -34.44 7.31 1.22
N ALA A 63 -34.52 6.05 0.81
CA ALA A 63 -33.76 4.96 1.42
C ALA A 63 -32.24 5.20 1.34
N LEU A 64 -31.74 5.71 0.20
CA LEU A 64 -30.31 6.01 0.07
C LEU A 64 -29.91 7.24 0.89
N GLN A 65 -30.76 8.24 1.00
CA GLN A 65 -30.54 9.40 1.88
C GLN A 65 -30.44 8.99 3.34
N LEU A 66 -31.38 8.17 3.85
CA LEU A 66 -31.38 7.66 5.21
C LEU A 66 -30.10 6.84 5.50
N TYR A 67 -29.70 5.97 4.56
CA TYR A 67 -28.48 5.19 4.71
C TYR A 67 -27.21 6.05 4.70
N CYS A 68 -27.14 7.07 3.84
CA CYS A 68 -26.04 8.02 3.85
C CYS A 68 -25.94 8.78 5.17
N VAL A 69 -27.07 9.21 5.76
CA VAL A 69 -27.12 9.87 7.07
C VAL A 69 -26.59 8.93 8.16
N ASP A 70 -27.01 7.66 8.16
CA ASP A 70 -26.48 6.69 9.11
C ASP A 70 -24.96 6.52 8.94
N ARG A 71 -24.47 6.37 7.71
CA ARG A 71 -23.04 6.16 7.45
C ARG A 71 -22.17 7.36 7.81
N VAL A 72 -22.63 8.59 7.60
CA VAL A 72 -21.86 9.79 8.00
C VAL A 72 -21.82 9.96 9.51
N ARG A 73 -22.88 9.59 10.22
CA ARG A 73 -22.96 9.64 11.69
C ARG A 73 -22.11 8.56 12.36
N THR A 74 -22.15 7.34 11.82
CA THR A 74 -21.57 6.15 12.50
C THR A 74 -20.17 5.81 12.04
N VAL A 75 -19.77 6.20 10.82
CA VAL A 75 -18.49 5.80 10.23
C VAL A 75 -17.63 7.01 9.84
N SER A 76 -18.03 7.77 8.80
CA SER A 76 -17.32 8.97 8.32
C SER A 76 -18.08 9.63 7.18
N THR A 77 -17.76 10.89 6.91
CA THR A 77 -18.26 11.63 5.74
C THR A 77 -17.92 10.90 4.44
N HIS A 78 -16.68 10.41 4.34
CA HIS A 78 -16.24 9.63 3.18
C HIS A 78 -17.04 8.33 3.01
N ALA A 79 -17.41 7.66 4.09
CA ALA A 79 -18.23 6.45 4.00
C ALA A 79 -19.61 6.74 3.41
N GLY A 80 -20.30 7.81 3.86
CA GLY A 80 -21.58 8.22 3.28
C GLY A 80 -21.47 8.57 1.79
N MET A 81 -20.45 9.35 1.43
CA MET A 81 -20.18 9.72 0.03
C MET A 81 -19.96 8.50 -0.87
N VAL A 82 -19.14 7.54 -0.43
CA VAL A 82 -18.84 6.34 -1.24
C VAL A 82 -20.04 5.40 -1.31
N MET A 83 -20.89 5.34 -0.26
CA MET A 83 -22.16 4.61 -0.33
C MET A 83 -23.08 5.19 -1.40
N PHE A 84 -23.25 6.51 -1.42
CA PHE A 84 -23.99 7.16 -2.49
C PHE A 84 -23.41 6.80 -3.87
N GLN A 85 -22.10 6.98 -4.06
CA GLN A 85 -21.45 6.77 -5.36
C GLN A 85 -21.60 5.33 -5.85
N ASP A 86 -21.35 4.33 -5.01
CA ASP A 86 -21.39 2.93 -5.42
C ASP A 86 -22.82 2.45 -5.66
N VAL A 87 -23.79 2.81 -4.80
CA VAL A 87 -25.20 2.45 -5.02
C VAL A 87 -25.73 3.13 -6.28
N TRP A 88 -25.41 4.41 -6.47
CA TRP A 88 -25.77 5.14 -7.68
C TRP A 88 -25.16 4.49 -8.93
N GLN A 89 -23.83 4.35 -9.00
CA GLN A 89 -23.13 3.88 -10.20
C GLN A 89 -23.46 2.43 -10.56
N VAL A 90 -23.65 1.55 -9.56
CA VAL A 90 -23.79 0.11 -9.80
C VAL A 90 -25.24 -0.28 -10.02
N VAL A 91 -26.19 0.42 -9.38
CA VAL A 91 -27.61 0.05 -9.38
C VAL A 91 -28.50 1.16 -9.94
N LEU A 92 -28.51 2.34 -9.31
CA LEU A 92 -29.56 3.35 -9.56
C LEU A 92 -29.33 4.22 -10.82
N SER A 93 -28.13 4.24 -11.40
CA SER A 93 -27.85 4.93 -12.68
C SER A 93 -28.12 4.06 -13.91
N ARG A 94 -28.51 2.81 -13.71
CA ARG A 94 -28.80 1.90 -14.83
C ARG A 94 -30.07 2.33 -15.58
N PRO A 95 -30.13 2.08 -16.89
CA PRO A 95 -31.34 2.41 -17.67
C PRO A 95 -32.60 1.78 -17.07
N GLU A 96 -32.50 0.55 -16.56
CA GLU A 96 -33.62 -0.17 -15.93
C GLU A 96 -34.09 0.48 -14.62
N ALA A 97 -33.24 1.23 -13.94
CA ALA A 97 -33.61 1.92 -12.70
C ALA A 97 -34.60 3.07 -12.93
N VAL A 98 -34.69 3.60 -14.15
CA VAL A 98 -35.69 4.61 -14.53
C VAL A 98 -37.11 4.03 -14.50
N SER A 99 -37.26 2.74 -14.70
CA SER A 99 -38.54 2.02 -14.65
C SER A 99 -38.96 1.55 -13.25
N ILE A 100 -38.21 1.91 -12.19
CA ILE A 100 -38.63 1.59 -10.82
C ILE A 100 -39.95 2.32 -10.52
N SER A 101 -41.02 1.56 -10.50
CA SER A 101 -42.37 2.07 -10.26
C SER A 101 -42.58 2.28 -8.75
N ASN A 102 -43.21 3.39 -8.38
CA ASN A 102 -43.61 3.59 -6.98
C ASN A 102 -44.75 2.66 -6.55
N ASP A 103 -45.60 2.21 -7.50
CA ASP A 103 -46.71 1.29 -7.22
C ASP A 103 -46.24 -0.15 -7.04
N ASP A 104 -45.11 -0.54 -7.66
CA ASP A 104 -44.48 -1.85 -7.54
C ASP A 104 -42.98 -1.73 -7.28
N PHE A 105 -42.63 -0.93 -6.31
CA PHE A 105 -41.23 -0.65 -5.95
C PHE A 105 -40.44 -1.91 -5.64
N LYS A 106 -41.04 -2.82 -4.85
CA LYS A 106 -40.41 -4.08 -4.43
C LYS A 106 -39.89 -4.90 -5.62
N ASN A 107 -40.76 -5.24 -6.58
CA ASN A 107 -40.40 -6.12 -7.69
C ASN A 107 -39.51 -5.39 -8.71
N SER A 108 -39.78 -4.11 -8.95
CA SER A 108 -38.95 -3.29 -9.84
C SER A 108 -37.51 -3.19 -9.34
N LEU A 109 -37.30 -2.93 -8.04
CA LEU A 109 -35.97 -2.84 -7.45
C LEU A 109 -35.22 -4.17 -7.47
N ILE A 110 -35.90 -5.28 -7.14
CA ILE A 110 -35.36 -6.64 -7.24
C ILE A 110 -34.88 -6.92 -8.66
N SER A 111 -35.68 -6.60 -9.68
CA SER A 111 -35.30 -6.78 -11.07
C SER A 111 -34.03 -6.00 -11.45
N VAL A 112 -33.90 -4.74 -11.02
CA VAL A 112 -32.69 -3.92 -11.23
C VAL A 112 -31.47 -4.53 -10.56
N PHE A 113 -31.62 -5.02 -9.31
CA PHE A 113 -30.54 -5.71 -8.59
C PHE A 113 -30.09 -6.99 -9.29
N GLN A 114 -31.03 -7.82 -9.75
CA GLN A 114 -30.72 -9.05 -10.48
C GLN A 114 -29.97 -8.77 -11.78
N ASN A 115 -30.37 -7.74 -12.53
CA ASN A 115 -29.66 -7.30 -13.74
C ASN A 115 -28.27 -6.76 -13.40
N ALA A 116 -28.11 -6.00 -12.31
CA ALA A 116 -26.83 -5.52 -11.84
C ALA A 116 -25.89 -6.68 -11.46
N LEU A 117 -26.38 -7.67 -10.74
CA LEU A 117 -25.64 -8.89 -10.37
C LEU A 117 -25.22 -9.69 -11.61
N LYS A 118 -26.13 -9.87 -12.57
CA LYS A 118 -25.82 -10.56 -13.83
C LYS A 118 -24.69 -9.87 -14.60
N THR A 119 -24.77 -8.54 -14.72
CA THR A 119 -23.72 -7.75 -15.40
C THR A 119 -22.39 -7.83 -14.62
N ALA A 120 -22.43 -7.65 -13.30
CA ALA A 120 -21.23 -7.70 -12.47
C ALA A 120 -20.53 -9.07 -12.51
N ARG A 121 -21.29 -10.18 -12.65
CA ARG A 121 -20.75 -11.51 -12.87
C ARG A 121 -20.10 -11.65 -14.26
N ALA A 122 -20.77 -11.18 -15.30
CA ALA A 122 -20.25 -11.22 -16.67
C ALA A 122 -18.95 -10.41 -16.83
N GLU A 123 -18.84 -9.29 -16.16
CA GLU A 123 -17.66 -8.40 -16.14
C GLU A 123 -16.59 -8.83 -15.14
N GLN A 124 -16.78 -9.91 -14.39
CA GLN A 124 -15.88 -10.35 -13.30
C GLN A 124 -15.67 -9.27 -12.22
N GLN A 125 -16.67 -8.42 -12.01
CA GLN A 125 -16.64 -7.31 -11.05
C GLN A 125 -17.68 -7.47 -9.92
N LEU A 126 -18.01 -8.71 -9.56
CA LEU A 126 -19.03 -9.00 -8.54
C LEU A 126 -18.74 -8.34 -7.19
N TRP A 127 -17.47 -8.07 -6.87
CA TRP A 127 -17.04 -7.33 -5.69
C TRP A 127 -17.64 -5.90 -5.60
N ARG A 128 -18.02 -5.29 -6.73
CA ARG A 128 -18.66 -3.96 -6.76
C ARG A 128 -20.07 -3.98 -6.14
N MET A 129 -20.70 -5.14 -6.08
CA MET A 129 -22.02 -5.30 -5.48
C MET A 129 -22.00 -5.24 -3.93
N TYR A 130 -20.82 -5.26 -3.29
CA TYR A 130 -20.70 -5.27 -1.82
C TYR A 130 -21.51 -4.14 -1.16
N ARG A 131 -21.32 -2.89 -1.58
CA ARG A 131 -22.03 -1.75 -0.97
C ARG A 131 -23.49 -1.66 -1.35
N PRO A 132 -23.91 -1.85 -2.61
CA PRO A 132 -25.33 -1.96 -2.95
C PRO A 132 -26.06 -3.04 -2.14
N ILE A 133 -25.48 -4.22 -1.99
CA ILE A 133 -26.07 -5.29 -1.20
C ILE A 133 -26.21 -4.87 0.28
N ARG A 134 -25.18 -4.28 0.89
CA ARG A 134 -25.24 -3.76 2.26
C ARG A 134 -26.28 -2.65 2.43
N TRP A 135 -26.46 -1.80 1.44
CA TRP A 135 -27.55 -0.83 1.44
C TRP A 135 -28.92 -1.50 1.43
N TYR A 136 -29.14 -2.48 0.56
CA TYR A 136 -30.42 -3.20 0.46
C TYR A 136 -30.78 -3.89 1.77
N ILE A 137 -29.83 -4.64 2.34
CA ILE A 137 -30.02 -5.37 3.60
C ILE A 137 -30.34 -4.38 4.72
N TRP A 138 -29.56 -3.33 4.89
CA TRP A 138 -29.80 -2.32 5.92
C TRP A 138 -31.18 -1.66 5.79
N CYS A 139 -31.59 -1.34 4.56
CA CYS A 139 -32.94 -0.79 4.33
C CYS A 139 -34.04 -1.80 4.65
N SER A 140 -33.85 -3.07 4.36
CA SER A 140 -34.80 -4.13 4.71
C SER A 140 -34.94 -4.32 6.23
N GLU A 141 -33.86 -4.13 6.98
CA GLU A 141 -33.84 -4.25 8.45
C GLU A 141 -34.43 -3.01 9.16
N ASN A 142 -34.24 -1.81 8.62
CA ASN A 142 -34.56 -0.56 9.32
C ASN A 142 -35.77 0.18 8.72
N TYR A 143 -36.12 -0.06 7.45
CA TYR A 143 -37.15 0.66 6.69
C TYR A 143 -37.86 -0.27 5.70
N ALA A 144 -38.29 -1.45 6.16
CA ALA A 144 -38.95 -2.46 5.34
C ALA A 144 -40.23 -1.90 4.67
N GLU A 145 -40.90 -0.96 5.33
CA GLU A 145 -42.13 -0.30 4.87
C GLU A 145 -41.93 0.56 3.61
N LEU A 146 -40.67 0.94 3.28
CA LEU A 146 -40.34 1.53 1.99
C LEU A 146 -40.46 0.53 0.83
N GLY A 147 -40.72 -0.76 1.10
CA GLY A 147 -40.92 -1.80 0.10
C GLY A 147 -39.68 -2.68 -0.15
N PHE A 148 -38.73 -2.73 0.77
CA PHE A 148 -37.61 -3.67 0.70
C PHE A 148 -38.05 -5.08 1.14
N CYS A 149 -37.65 -6.10 0.38
CA CYS A 149 -38.06 -7.48 0.64
C CYS A 149 -37.05 -8.19 1.53
N GLU A 150 -37.47 -8.62 2.72
CA GLU A 150 -36.63 -9.37 3.66
C GLU A 150 -36.12 -10.69 3.07
N ALA A 151 -36.98 -11.46 2.39
CA ALA A 151 -36.53 -12.70 1.76
C ALA A 151 -35.44 -12.49 0.71
N TYR A 152 -35.54 -11.41 -0.08
CA TYR A 152 -34.50 -11.07 -1.04
C TYR A 152 -33.24 -10.51 -0.37
N ALA A 153 -33.37 -9.82 0.74
CA ALA A 153 -32.22 -9.38 1.54
C ALA A 153 -31.41 -10.58 2.06
N LEU A 154 -32.08 -11.62 2.54
CA LEU A 154 -31.44 -12.88 2.95
C LEU A 154 -30.77 -13.60 1.77
N GLU A 155 -31.39 -13.60 0.58
CA GLU A 155 -30.77 -14.13 -0.64
C GLU A 155 -29.49 -13.34 -0.98
N LEU A 156 -29.54 -12.03 -0.94
CA LEU A 156 -28.38 -11.16 -1.19
C LEU A 156 -27.24 -11.36 -0.17
N ASP A 157 -27.56 -11.55 1.11
CA ASP A 157 -26.56 -11.80 2.16
C ASP A 157 -25.86 -13.15 1.98
N SER A 158 -26.54 -14.13 1.40
CA SER A 158 -25.99 -15.45 1.10
C SER A 158 -24.97 -15.45 -0.05
N ILE A 159 -24.88 -14.38 -0.83
CA ILE A 159 -23.98 -14.29 -1.98
C ILE A 159 -22.53 -14.14 -1.52
N ILE A 160 -21.69 -15.12 -1.86
CA ILE A 160 -20.25 -15.03 -1.63
C ILE A 160 -19.65 -14.03 -2.62
N LEU A 161 -19.27 -12.87 -2.11
CA LEU A 161 -18.63 -11.82 -2.91
C LEU A 161 -17.12 -12.02 -2.91
N PRO A 162 -16.48 -12.10 -4.09
CA PRO A 162 -15.03 -12.10 -4.17
C PRO A 162 -14.49 -10.77 -3.64
N GLY A 163 -13.29 -10.80 -3.07
CA GLY A 163 -12.59 -9.57 -2.70
C GLY A 163 -12.31 -8.69 -3.92
N ASN A 164 -12.24 -7.38 -3.71
CA ASN A 164 -11.73 -6.49 -4.74
C ASN A 164 -10.30 -6.93 -5.08
N PRO A 165 -9.94 -7.19 -6.34
CA PRO A 165 -8.60 -7.57 -6.75
C PRO A 165 -7.60 -6.45 -6.44
N LYS A 166 -7.00 -6.54 -5.25
CA LYS A 166 -5.98 -5.60 -4.77
C LYS A 166 -4.60 -6.19 -5.07
N GLY A 167 -3.66 -5.30 -5.42
CA GLY A 167 -2.27 -5.71 -5.61
C GLY A 167 -1.93 -6.26 -6.99
N GLU A 168 -2.86 -6.41 -7.92
CA GLU A 168 -2.58 -6.90 -9.29
C GLU A 168 -1.50 -6.07 -10.00
N ALA A 169 -1.49 -4.77 -9.81
CA ALA A 169 -0.47 -3.91 -10.41
C ALA A 169 0.94 -4.22 -9.89
N VAL A 170 1.05 -4.75 -8.67
CA VAL A 170 2.32 -5.21 -8.07
C VAL A 170 2.64 -6.61 -8.56
N ARG A 171 1.72 -7.57 -8.45
CA ARG A 171 1.91 -8.97 -8.90
C ARG A 171 2.30 -9.08 -10.36
N ASN A 172 1.69 -8.26 -11.21
CA ASN A 172 1.92 -8.28 -12.66
C ASN A 172 3.00 -7.27 -13.09
N GLU A 173 3.75 -6.69 -12.16
CA GLU A 173 4.78 -5.67 -12.44
C GLU A 173 4.33 -4.62 -13.46
N HIS A 174 3.08 -4.15 -13.33
CA HIS A 174 2.48 -3.30 -14.35
C HIS A 174 3.26 -2.00 -14.52
N VAL A 175 3.85 -1.79 -15.68
CA VAL A 175 4.81 -0.72 -15.97
C VAL A 175 4.31 0.68 -15.58
N ASP A 176 3.03 0.99 -15.79
CA ASP A 176 2.45 2.31 -15.50
C ASP A 176 1.79 2.42 -14.12
N ARG A 177 1.50 1.31 -13.44
CA ARG A 177 0.72 1.27 -12.18
C ARG A 177 1.38 0.49 -11.05
N GLY A 178 2.31 -0.39 -11.36
CA GLY A 178 3.11 -1.17 -10.42
C GLY A 178 4.27 -0.35 -9.81
N PRO A 179 5.19 -1.00 -9.10
CA PRO A 179 6.39 -0.36 -8.59
C PRO A 179 7.24 0.24 -9.72
N LEU A 180 8.01 1.26 -9.39
CA LEU A 180 9.03 1.80 -10.31
C LEU A 180 10.23 0.86 -10.37
N ASN A 181 10.84 0.74 -11.54
CA ASN A 181 12.11 0.04 -11.67
C ASN A 181 13.20 0.77 -10.87
N ARG A 182 13.85 0.05 -9.92
CA ARG A 182 14.83 0.63 -8.97
C ARG A 182 16.02 1.29 -9.70
N GLY A 183 16.61 0.59 -10.66
CA GLY A 183 17.84 1.04 -11.35
C GLY A 183 17.59 2.03 -12.48
N LEU A 184 16.39 2.07 -13.04
CA LEU A 184 16.07 2.88 -14.20
C LEU A 184 15.18 4.08 -13.84
N GLU A 185 13.94 3.85 -13.40
CA GLU A 185 12.96 4.92 -13.21
C GLU A 185 13.17 5.66 -11.88
N LEU A 186 13.37 4.93 -10.76
CA LEU A 186 13.61 5.55 -9.45
C LEU A 186 14.90 6.34 -9.42
N GLN A 187 15.98 5.80 -10.03
CA GLN A 187 17.25 6.49 -10.08
C GLN A 187 17.18 7.82 -10.84
N GLN A 188 16.39 7.88 -11.92
CA GLN A 188 16.19 9.15 -12.64
C GLN A 188 15.46 10.19 -11.79
N LEU A 189 14.50 9.78 -10.96
CA LEU A 189 13.84 10.69 -10.02
C LEU A 189 14.83 11.23 -8.99
N ILE A 190 15.65 10.36 -8.39
CA ILE A 190 16.67 10.74 -7.41
C ILE A 190 17.67 11.70 -8.04
N ASN A 191 18.23 11.38 -9.20
CA ASN A 191 19.16 12.24 -9.92
C ASN A 191 18.54 13.60 -10.28
N ALA A 192 17.24 13.63 -10.57
CA ALA A 192 16.53 14.89 -10.87
C ALA A 192 16.34 15.77 -9.63
N MET A 193 16.21 15.16 -8.44
CA MET A 193 16.10 15.90 -7.17
C MET A 193 17.39 16.66 -6.81
N GLU A 194 18.55 16.15 -7.23
CA GLU A 194 19.85 16.76 -6.98
C GLU A 194 20.14 17.94 -7.92
N ARG A 195 19.33 18.12 -8.98
CA ARG A 195 19.52 19.24 -9.91
C ARG A 195 19.19 20.58 -9.25
N PRO A 196 19.91 21.64 -9.61
CA PRO A 196 19.58 22.99 -9.13
C PRO A 196 18.13 23.36 -9.43
N THR A 197 17.49 24.04 -8.49
CA THR A 197 16.13 24.59 -8.62
C THR A 197 16.18 26.11 -8.63
N ASP A 198 15.11 26.77 -9.11
CA ASP A 198 14.96 28.22 -8.99
C ASP A 198 14.59 28.67 -7.57
N ARG A 199 14.54 27.73 -6.61
CA ARG A 199 14.13 27.92 -5.20
C ARG A 199 12.73 28.57 -5.04
N SER A 200 11.90 28.57 -6.09
CA SER A 200 10.49 28.96 -5.92
C SER A 200 9.78 27.96 -5.00
N LEU A 201 8.84 28.49 -4.18
CA LEU A 201 8.07 27.66 -3.25
C LEU A 201 7.53 26.40 -3.91
N LYS A 202 6.99 26.52 -5.12
CA LYS A 202 6.42 25.39 -5.86
C LYS A 202 7.45 24.30 -6.16
N GLN A 203 8.66 24.66 -6.63
CA GLN A 203 9.70 23.67 -6.92
C GLN A 203 10.24 23.02 -5.65
N LEU A 204 10.37 23.78 -4.57
CA LEU A 204 10.76 23.24 -3.26
C LEU A 204 9.70 22.27 -2.72
N GLN A 205 8.41 22.60 -2.86
CA GLN A 205 7.31 21.69 -2.50
C GLN A 205 7.31 20.42 -3.34
N GLU A 206 7.53 20.51 -4.64
CA GLU A 206 7.64 19.36 -5.55
C GLU A 206 8.77 18.41 -5.11
N ARG A 207 9.95 18.96 -4.79
CA ARG A 207 11.14 18.20 -4.36
C ARG A 207 10.94 17.57 -2.99
N ALA A 208 10.48 18.34 -2.00
CA ALA A 208 10.22 17.84 -0.64
C ALA A 208 9.13 16.76 -0.62
N ALA A 209 8.04 16.93 -1.39
CA ALA A 209 7.00 15.90 -1.50
C ALA A 209 7.56 14.60 -2.09
N LEU A 210 8.37 14.68 -3.17
CA LEU A 210 8.99 13.51 -3.76
C LEU A 210 9.93 12.81 -2.78
N ALA A 211 10.76 13.57 -2.02
CA ALA A 211 11.65 13.04 -1.00
C ALA A 211 10.89 12.24 0.06
N LEU A 212 9.79 12.79 0.60
CA LEU A 212 8.96 12.11 1.60
C LEU A 212 8.26 10.86 1.07
N PHE A 213 7.80 10.88 -0.18
CA PHE A 213 7.19 9.68 -0.78
C PHE A 213 8.22 8.59 -1.07
N ILE A 214 9.44 8.94 -1.48
CA ILE A 214 10.54 7.97 -1.67
C ILE A 214 10.97 7.40 -0.32
N ALA A 215 11.17 8.25 0.69
CA ALA A 215 11.66 7.82 2.01
C ALA A 215 10.65 6.95 2.76
N HIS A 216 9.36 7.29 2.72
CA HIS A 216 8.38 6.68 3.64
C HIS A 216 7.15 6.07 2.96
N GLY A 217 6.90 6.31 1.68
CA GLY A 217 5.75 5.74 0.96
C GLY A 217 4.40 6.01 1.61
N ARG A 218 4.23 7.09 2.37
CA ARG A 218 3.00 7.43 3.09
C ARG A 218 1.87 7.78 2.14
N ASN A 219 0.62 7.72 2.63
CA ASN A 219 -0.52 8.19 1.86
C ASN A 219 -0.47 9.72 1.70
N PRO A 220 -0.93 10.28 0.57
CA PRO A 220 -0.93 11.73 0.36
C PRO A 220 -1.65 12.52 1.45
N GLY A 221 -2.70 11.96 2.07
CA GLY A 221 -3.39 12.58 3.18
C GLY A 221 -2.52 12.79 4.43
N ASN A 222 -1.55 11.91 4.69
CA ASN A 222 -0.59 12.12 5.77
C ASN A 222 0.27 13.36 5.51
N LEU A 223 0.74 13.54 4.26
CA LEU A 223 1.57 14.68 3.88
C LEU A 223 0.76 15.98 3.87
N SER A 224 -0.51 15.93 3.45
CA SER A 224 -1.36 17.13 3.42
C SER A 224 -1.63 17.72 4.81
N LEU A 225 -1.49 16.93 5.86
CA LEU A 225 -1.69 17.33 7.25
C LEU A 225 -0.40 17.62 8.03
N LEU A 226 0.77 17.49 7.41
CA LEU A 226 2.04 17.85 8.05
C LEU A 226 2.12 19.34 8.29
N LEU A 227 2.63 19.70 9.48
CA LEU A 227 3.01 21.06 9.84
C LEU A 227 4.54 21.21 9.79
N GLU A 228 5.02 22.44 9.73
CA GLU A 228 6.46 22.75 9.77
C GLU A 228 7.13 22.15 11.02
N GLU A 229 6.43 22.18 12.17
CA GLU A 229 6.89 21.64 13.46
C GLU A 229 7.01 20.12 13.53
N ASP A 230 6.50 19.39 12.54
CA ASP A 230 6.56 17.93 12.51
C ASP A 230 7.93 17.39 12.08
N LEU A 231 8.78 18.21 11.47
CA LEU A 231 10.19 17.89 11.25
C LEU A 231 10.98 18.25 12.51
N VAL A 232 11.54 17.25 13.18
CA VAL A 232 12.23 17.43 14.47
C VAL A 232 13.64 16.87 14.40
N ASN A 233 14.61 17.65 14.87
CA ASN A 233 15.96 17.16 15.15
C ASN A 233 16.00 16.62 16.58
N LEU A 234 16.25 15.33 16.75
CA LEU A 234 16.35 14.68 18.06
C LEU A 234 17.70 14.95 18.76
N THR A 235 18.70 15.38 18.00
CA THR A 235 20.07 15.61 18.50
C THR A 235 20.58 16.99 18.13
N PRO A 236 19.91 18.10 18.58
CA PRO A 236 20.24 19.46 18.17
C PRO A 236 21.66 19.88 18.57
N GLU A 237 22.21 19.30 19.65
CA GLU A 237 23.55 19.58 20.13
C GLU A 237 24.66 18.74 19.46
N SER A 238 24.29 17.81 18.55
CA SER A 238 25.24 16.93 17.88
C SER A 238 25.66 17.51 16.53
N GLU A 239 26.94 17.30 16.15
CA GLU A 239 27.42 17.60 14.81
C GLU A 239 26.71 16.79 13.72
N ILE A 240 26.19 15.60 14.08
CA ILE A 240 25.43 14.74 13.19
C ILE A 240 23.96 14.77 13.62
N PRO A 241 23.09 15.51 12.92
CA PRO A 241 21.68 15.61 13.27
C PRO A 241 20.94 14.31 13.03
N THR A 242 20.03 13.96 13.95
CA THR A 242 19.09 12.85 13.79
C THR A 242 17.69 13.40 13.55
N TRP A 243 17.25 13.33 12.31
CA TRP A 243 15.96 13.88 11.90
C TRP A 243 14.86 12.84 11.96
N VAL A 244 13.68 13.27 12.42
CA VAL A 244 12.43 12.49 12.40
C VAL A 244 11.28 13.34 11.89
N ILE A 245 10.26 12.67 11.33
CA ILE A 245 8.99 13.31 10.98
C ILE A 245 7.87 12.66 11.79
N ASN A 246 7.02 13.50 12.36
CA ASN A 246 5.81 13.12 13.06
C ASN A 246 4.64 13.06 12.07
N TYR A 247 4.22 11.85 11.66
CA TYR A 247 3.10 11.68 10.73
C TYR A 247 1.77 11.50 11.45
N PRO A 248 0.72 12.26 11.09
CA PRO A 248 -0.63 12.03 11.60
C PRO A 248 -1.18 10.70 11.11
N ARG A 249 -1.79 9.89 12.01
CA ARG A 249 -2.35 8.56 11.72
C ARG A 249 -3.82 8.66 11.33
N ILE A 250 -4.09 9.15 10.12
CA ILE A 250 -5.44 9.47 9.62
C ILE A 250 -6.41 8.29 9.56
N LYS A 251 -5.90 7.05 9.47
CA LYS A 251 -6.75 5.85 9.38
C LYS A 251 -7.50 5.50 10.67
N LYS A 252 -7.11 6.08 11.80
CA LYS A 252 -7.80 5.86 13.09
C LYS A 252 -9.12 6.63 13.23
N ARG A 253 -9.52 7.42 12.22
CA ARG A 253 -10.80 8.12 12.14
C ARG A 253 -11.11 8.99 13.38
N LEU A 254 -10.09 9.61 13.93
CA LEU A 254 -10.25 10.52 15.05
C LEU A 254 -10.82 11.88 14.59
N LYS A 255 -11.63 12.53 15.43
CA LYS A 255 -12.15 13.89 15.15
C LYS A 255 -11.02 14.88 14.82
N ASN A 256 -9.92 14.79 15.56
CA ASN A 256 -8.68 15.48 15.22
C ASN A 256 -7.73 14.47 14.54
N PRO A 257 -7.49 14.58 13.23
CA PRO A 257 -6.61 13.66 12.52
C PRO A 257 -5.14 13.72 12.99
N ARG A 258 -4.76 14.77 13.74
CA ARG A 258 -3.42 14.92 14.34
C ARG A 258 -3.35 14.49 15.82
N ALA A 259 -4.41 13.89 16.38
CA ALA A 259 -4.41 13.42 17.77
C ALA A 259 -3.54 12.17 18.00
N ASP A 260 -3.24 11.40 16.96
CA ASP A 260 -2.34 10.24 17.03
C ASP A 260 -1.25 10.41 15.98
N MET A 261 0.00 10.49 16.43
CA MET A 261 1.15 10.77 15.59
C MET A 261 2.11 9.57 15.58
N LYS A 262 2.76 9.32 14.44
CA LYS A 262 3.79 8.30 14.31
C LYS A 262 5.13 8.94 13.95
N VAL A 263 6.10 8.77 14.83
CA VAL A 263 7.49 9.21 14.62
C VAL A 263 8.19 8.28 13.64
N VAL A 264 8.83 8.83 12.61
CA VAL A 264 9.56 8.07 11.60
C VAL A 264 10.90 8.76 11.31
N PRO A 265 12.04 8.04 11.41
CA PRO A 265 13.34 8.59 11.05
C PRO A 265 13.39 8.98 9.56
N ILE A 266 14.06 10.08 9.25
CA ILE A 266 14.29 10.52 7.87
C ILE A 266 15.80 10.75 7.64
N PRO A 267 16.38 10.27 6.51
CA PRO A 267 17.75 10.57 6.16
C PRO A 267 18.01 12.08 6.06
N THR A 268 19.17 12.54 6.56
CA THR A 268 19.54 13.96 6.60
C THR A 268 19.41 14.63 5.22
N GLN A 269 19.84 13.98 4.15
CA GLN A 269 19.71 14.49 2.77
C GLN A 269 18.26 14.84 2.41
N TYR A 270 17.28 14.05 2.84
CA TYR A 270 15.86 14.35 2.58
C TYR A 270 15.30 15.40 3.54
N ALA A 271 15.82 15.43 4.77
CA ALA A 271 15.45 16.47 5.75
C ALA A 271 15.89 17.86 5.26
N GLU A 272 17.06 17.98 4.61
CA GLU A 272 17.55 19.22 4.02
C GLU A 272 16.59 19.82 2.99
N TYR A 273 15.99 18.99 2.12
CA TYR A 273 14.99 19.46 1.15
C TYR A 273 13.73 20.03 1.85
N ILE A 274 13.39 19.49 3.01
CA ILE A 274 12.25 19.97 3.80
C ILE A 274 12.61 21.24 4.53
N LEU A 275 13.82 21.36 5.07
CA LEU A 275 14.31 22.58 5.72
C LEU A 275 14.35 23.76 4.74
N GLU A 276 14.83 23.55 3.51
CA GLU A 276 14.80 24.58 2.46
C GLU A 276 13.36 25.02 2.14
N LEU A 277 12.41 24.06 2.12
CA LEU A 277 10.99 24.38 1.92
C LEU A 277 10.44 25.21 3.07
N ILE A 278 10.72 24.83 4.33
CA ILE A 278 10.26 25.55 5.53
C ILE A 278 10.83 26.97 5.52
N GLU A 279 12.13 27.13 5.25
CA GLU A 279 12.78 28.45 5.15
C GLU A 279 12.09 29.36 4.11
N ALA A 280 11.86 28.83 2.90
CA ALA A 280 11.19 29.58 1.83
C ALA A 280 9.72 29.92 2.18
N GLY A 281 9.06 29.07 2.97
CA GLY A 281 7.69 29.27 3.43
C GLY A 281 7.52 30.36 4.47
N GLN A 282 8.57 30.76 5.20
CA GLN A 282 8.50 31.73 6.29
C GLN A 282 7.95 33.10 5.88
N SER A 283 8.15 33.49 4.63
CA SER A 283 7.65 34.77 4.08
C SER A 283 6.13 34.79 3.86
N ILE A 284 5.45 33.65 3.95
CA ILE A 284 4.01 33.54 3.66
C ILE A 284 3.20 33.75 4.93
N ASP A 285 2.26 34.69 4.88
CA ASP A 285 1.33 34.95 5.97
C ASP A 285 0.20 33.89 6.02
N CYS A 286 0.28 32.97 6.98
CA CYS A 286 -0.74 31.96 7.25
C CYS A 286 -1.74 32.46 8.31
N SER A 287 -2.48 33.51 8.02
CA SER A 287 -3.50 34.06 8.92
C SER A 287 -4.85 34.24 8.21
N ALA A 288 -5.93 34.32 8.96
CA ALA A 288 -7.26 34.60 8.47
C ALA A 288 -7.95 35.68 9.32
N GLN A 289 -8.93 36.36 8.72
CA GLN A 289 -9.82 37.27 9.44
C GLN A 289 -11.00 36.49 10.03
N VAL A 290 -11.15 36.52 11.37
CA VAL A 290 -12.27 35.89 12.07
C VAL A 290 -12.88 36.96 12.96
N ASP A 291 -14.15 37.25 12.76
CA ASP A 291 -14.88 38.31 13.50
C ASP A 291 -14.12 39.65 13.54
N GLY A 292 -13.52 40.03 12.42
CA GLY A 292 -12.75 41.27 12.29
C GLY A 292 -11.38 41.30 12.97
N LYS A 293 -10.94 40.16 13.52
CA LYS A 293 -9.60 40.01 14.12
C LYS A 293 -8.73 39.10 13.25
N LYS A 294 -7.46 39.48 13.12
CA LYS A 294 -6.46 38.63 12.45
C LYS A 294 -6.03 37.52 13.40
N VAL A 295 -6.26 36.27 12.99
CA VAL A 295 -5.91 35.04 13.73
C VAL A 295 -4.83 34.29 12.95
N SER A 296 -3.71 33.97 13.61
CA SER A 296 -2.66 33.12 13.06
C SER A 296 -3.15 31.66 13.03
N LEU A 297 -2.94 31.00 11.92
CA LEU A 297 -3.32 29.60 11.72
C LEU A 297 -2.09 28.69 11.75
N PRO A 298 -2.28 27.37 11.99
CA PRO A 298 -1.18 26.42 11.90
C PRO A 298 -0.49 26.50 10.53
N ARG A 299 0.83 26.42 10.53
CA ARG A 299 1.64 26.50 9.29
C ARG A 299 1.87 25.10 8.72
N PRO A 300 1.22 24.74 7.61
CA PRO A 300 1.46 23.45 6.99
C PRO A 300 2.85 23.41 6.35
N MET A 301 3.48 22.23 6.37
CA MET A 301 4.75 21.99 5.67
C MET A 301 4.64 22.27 4.17
N PHE A 302 3.48 21.97 3.58
CA PHE A 302 3.13 22.26 2.19
C PHE A 302 2.07 23.35 2.15
N ILE A 303 2.47 24.60 1.99
CA ILE A 303 1.57 25.77 2.05
C ILE A 303 0.79 25.91 0.74
N ASN A 304 -0.53 25.80 0.83
CA ASN A 304 -1.44 26.13 -0.29
C ASN A 304 -1.77 27.62 -0.28
N THR A 305 -1.05 28.41 -1.05
CA THR A 305 -1.26 29.86 -1.16
C THR A 305 -2.61 30.26 -1.78
N SER A 306 -3.26 29.32 -2.51
CA SER A 306 -4.59 29.53 -3.09
C SER A 306 -5.73 29.26 -2.11
N GLN A 307 -5.41 28.87 -0.89
CA GLN A 307 -6.35 28.47 0.16
C GLN A 307 -7.20 27.23 -0.19
N ASN A 308 -7.60 26.49 0.83
CA ASN A 308 -8.42 25.28 0.67
C ASN A 308 -9.89 25.61 0.88
N THR A 309 -10.61 25.83 -0.23
CA THR A 309 -12.04 26.13 -0.20
C THR A 309 -12.87 25.00 0.42
N SER A 310 -12.43 23.73 0.28
CA SER A 310 -13.11 22.60 0.91
C SER A 310 -13.00 22.66 2.44
N ALA A 311 -11.88 23.15 2.96
CA ALA A 311 -11.70 23.37 4.41
C ALA A 311 -12.63 24.48 4.91
N LEU A 312 -12.75 25.57 4.18
CA LEU A 312 -13.71 26.64 4.50
C LEU A 312 -15.14 26.11 4.53
N ASN A 313 -15.57 25.41 3.48
CA ASN A 313 -16.91 24.84 3.39
C ASN A 313 -17.20 23.81 4.48
N ALA A 314 -16.17 23.16 5.02
CA ALA A 314 -16.28 22.19 6.13
C ALA A 314 -16.15 22.82 7.53
N GLY A 315 -16.03 24.16 7.62
CA GLY A 315 -15.82 24.86 8.89
C GLY A 315 -14.45 24.59 9.55
N ARG A 316 -13.46 24.11 8.77
CA ARG A 316 -12.12 23.77 9.24
C ARG A 316 -11.11 24.85 8.88
N LEU A 317 -11.23 25.98 9.54
CA LEU A 317 -10.35 27.13 9.31
C LEU A 317 -8.87 26.79 9.58
N ASP A 318 -8.61 25.91 10.53
CA ASP A 318 -7.29 25.36 10.84
C ASP A 318 -6.59 24.71 9.64
N GLN A 319 -7.34 24.30 8.61
CA GLN A 319 -6.83 23.65 7.41
C GLN A 319 -6.88 24.55 6.16
N LEU A 320 -7.07 25.83 6.32
CA LEU A 320 -7.22 26.80 5.22
C LEU A 320 -6.01 26.79 4.26
N PHE A 321 -4.79 26.67 4.79
CA PHE A 321 -3.56 26.67 4.01
C PHE A 321 -3.03 25.27 3.68
N HIS A 322 -3.75 24.20 4.06
CA HIS A 322 -3.38 22.84 3.72
C HIS A 322 -3.75 22.49 2.27
N TYR A 323 -2.90 21.75 1.59
CA TYR A 323 -3.26 21.13 0.31
C TYR A 323 -4.31 20.03 0.53
N ALA A 324 -5.23 19.91 -0.41
CA ALA A 324 -6.03 18.70 -0.53
C ALA A 324 -5.15 17.51 -0.98
N THR A 325 -5.54 16.30 -0.61
CA THR A 325 -4.78 15.06 -0.88
C THR A 325 -4.38 14.89 -2.35
N TYR A 326 -5.28 15.21 -3.28
CA TYR A 326 -4.98 15.11 -4.72
C TYR A 326 -3.92 16.12 -5.16
N SER A 327 -3.93 17.33 -4.60
CA SER A 327 -2.97 18.39 -4.92
C SER A 327 -1.55 18.01 -4.49
N VAL A 328 -1.39 17.31 -3.36
CA VAL A 328 -0.08 16.75 -2.96
C VAL A 328 0.43 15.74 -3.99
N THR A 329 -0.46 14.93 -4.55
CA THR A 329 -0.09 14.00 -5.64
C THR A 329 0.27 14.75 -6.93
N ASP A 330 -0.36 15.89 -7.19
CA ASP A 330 -0.05 16.72 -8.36
C ASP A 330 1.33 17.36 -8.29
N LEU A 331 1.89 17.58 -7.09
CA LEU A 331 3.29 18.00 -6.93
C LEU A 331 4.25 16.99 -7.57
N LEU A 332 4.01 15.68 -7.39
CA LEU A 332 4.81 14.62 -8.03
C LEU A 332 4.75 14.70 -9.56
N ARG A 333 3.53 14.86 -10.11
CA ARG A 333 3.32 14.97 -11.56
C ARG A 333 3.96 16.23 -12.12
N SER A 334 3.90 17.33 -11.38
CA SER A 334 4.52 18.60 -11.75
C SER A 334 6.05 18.47 -11.78
N PHE A 335 6.65 17.79 -10.80
CA PHE A 335 8.09 17.50 -10.77
C PHE A 335 8.52 16.73 -12.02
N VAL A 336 7.84 15.61 -12.33
CA VAL A 336 8.16 14.80 -13.53
C VAL A 336 8.05 15.61 -14.81
N ARG A 337 7.00 16.42 -14.96
CA ARG A 337 6.82 17.29 -16.14
C ARG A 337 7.89 18.37 -16.23
N ARG A 338 8.24 19.01 -15.13
CA ARG A 338 9.26 20.06 -15.09
C ARG A 338 10.63 19.54 -15.51
N HIS A 339 11.04 18.41 -15.00
CA HIS A 339 12.34 17.79 -15.29
C HIS A 339 12.31 16.90 -16.54
N GLN A 340 11.17 16.80 -17.26
CA GLN A 340 10.98 15.97 -18.45
C GLN A 340 11.49 14.53 -18.25
N ILE A 341 11.11 13.91 -17.11
CA ILE A 341 11.58 12.57 -16.77
C ILE A 341 10.86 11.54 -17.63
N MET A 342 11.59 10.90 -18.52
CA MET A 342 11.08 9.86 -19.41
C MET A 342 11.32 8.48 -18.81
N SER A 343 10.31 7.60 -18.84
CA SER A 343 10.53 6.20 -18.48
C SER A 343 11.33 5.49 -19.56
N PRO A 344 12.49 4.88 -19.25
CA PRO A 344 13.25 4.09 -20.22
C PRO A 344 12.47 2.85 -20.71
N LEU A 345 11.53 2.37 -19.90
CA LEU A 345 10.73 1.17 -20.20
C LEU A 345 9.65 1.47 -21.24
N THR A 346 8.99 2.63 -21.14
CA THR A 346 7.86 2.97 -22.01
C THR A 346 8.21 4.02 -23.07
N ARG A 347 9.36 4.68 -22.96
CA ARG A 347 9.79 5.81 -23.79
C ARG A 347 8.78 6.98 -23.81
N ARG A 348 7.96 7.08 -22.77
CA ARG A 348 6.99 8.15 -22.52
C ARG A 348 7.33 8.88 -21.25
N LEU A 349 6.71 10.03 -21.02
CA LEU A 349 6.83 10.74 -19.76
C LEU A 349 6.44 9.79 -18.61
N LEU A 350 7.26 9.75 -17.56
CA LEU A 350 7.08 8.83 -16.43
C LEU A 350 5.72 9.07 -15.76
N ILE A 351 4.90 8.04 -15.69
CA ILE A 351 3.65 8.06 -14.93
C ILE A 351 3.99 7.84 -13.46
N ILE A 352 3.82 8.88 -12.64
CA ILE A 352 4.12 8.85 -11.21
C ILE A 352 2.86 9.03 -10.37
N SER A 353 2.82 8.35 -9.24
CA SER A 353 1.80 8.51 -8.20
C SER A 353 2.38 8.10 -6.84
N ALA A 354 1.80 8.63 -5.77
CA ALA A 354 2.14 8.22 -4.40
C ALA A 354 2.03 6.70 -4.20
N ARG A 355 1.04 6.06 -4.85
CA ARG A 355 0.86 4.61 -4.80
C ARG A 355 2.02 3.85 -5.42
N ARG A 356 2.50 4.28 -6.60
CA ARG A 356 3.67 3.67 -7.25
C ARG A 356 4.93 3.78 -6.39
N LEU A 357 5.18 4.97 -5.80
CA LEU A 357 6.32 5.19 -4.89
C LEU A 357 6.21 4.32 -3.63
N ARG A 358 5.01 4.17 -3.06
CA ARG A 358 4.76 3.25 -1.95
C ARG A 358 5.02 1.80 -2.34
N TYR A 359 4.59 1.36 -3.52
CA TYR A 359 4.87 0.03 -4.04
C TYR A 359 6.37 -0.18 -4.22
N THR A 360 7.07 0.80 -4.79
CA THR A 360 8.52 0.77 -4.98
C THR A 360 9.27 0.63 -3.65
N LEU A 361 8.92 1.46 -2.66
CA LEU A 361 9.52 1.37 -1.33
C LEU A 361 9.27 -0.01 -0.70
N ALA A 362 8.02 -0.46 -0.69
CA ALA A 362 7.65 -1.74 -0.09
C ALA A 362 8.35 -2.92 -0.77
N THR A 363 8.38 -2.97 -2.10
CA THR A 363 9.06 -4.02 -2.86
C THR A 363 10.57 -4.00 -2.62
N ASN A 364 11.20 -2.82 -2.62
CA ASN A 364 12.63 -2.70 -2.36
C ASN A 364 13.00 -3.17 -0.95
N LEU A 365 12.21 -2.78 0.07
CA LEU A 365 12.44 -3.22 1.45
C LEU A 365 12.28 -4.73 1.62
N VAL A 366 11.33 -5.35 0.91
CA VAL A 366 11.18 -6.82 0.94
C VAL A 366 12.37 -7.48 0.28
N LEU A 367 12.84 -6.99 -0.86
CA LEU A 367 14.06 -7.47 -1.51
C LEU A 367 15.31 -7.27 -0.62
N ASP A 368 15.34 -6.20 0.17
CA ASP A 368 16.40 -5.93 1.16
C ASP A 368 16.20 -6.74 2.47
N GLY A 369 15.15 -7.58 2.58
CA GLY A 369 14.95 -8.57 3.64
C GLY A 369 14.14 -8.10 4.85
N ILE A 370 13.32 -7.05 4.75
CA ILE A 370 12.42 -6.61 5.84
C ILE A 370 11.38 -7.68 6.17
N SER A 371 11.02 -7.84 7.44
CA SER A 371 9.94 -8.74 7.83
C SER A 371 8.54 -8.19 7.51
N ARG A 372 7.54 -9.09 7.37
CA ARG A 372 6.12 -8.70 7.14
C ARG A 372 5.61 -7.73 8.20
N ARG A 373 5.97 -7.96 9.46
CA ARG A 373 5.55 -7.13 10.58
C ARG A 373 6.18 -5.74 10.54
N GLU A 374 7.47 -5.64 10.30
CA GLU A 374 8.18 -4.37 10.19
C GLU A 374 7.69 -3.56 8.99
N LEU A 375 7.44 -4.21 7.84
CA LEU A 375 6.88 -3.54 6.67
C LEU A 375 5.47 -3.02 6.93
N ALA A 376 4.60 -3.82 7.57
CA ALA A 376 3.25 -3.38 7.94
C ALA A 376 3.30 -2.19 8.91
N GLU A 377 4.17 -2.26 9.90
CA GLU A 377 4.44 -1.17 10.84
C GLU A 377 4.90 0.09 10.11
N LEU A 378 5.91 0.00 9.24
CA LEU A 378 6.47 1.12 8.49
C LEU A 378 5.41 1.77 7.59
N LEU A 379 4.59 0.97 6.92
CA LEU A 379 3.52 1.46 6.05
C LEU A 379 2.25 1.88 6.79
N ASP A 380 2.23 1.78 8.13
CA ASP A 380 1.05 2.05 8.98
C ASP A 380 -0.18 1.23 8.56
N HIS A 381 0.04 -0.08 8.30
CA HIS A 381 -1.04 -1.03 8.05
C HIS A 381 -1.47 -1.68 9.35
N SER A 382 -2.78 -1.78 9.55
CA SER A 382 -3.38 -2.50 10.68
C SER A 382 -3.47 -4.01 10.46
N ASP A 383 -3.29 -4.49 9.22
CA ASP A 383 -3.43 -5.87 8.81
C ASP A 383 -2.25 -6.30 7.94
N LEU A 384 -1.66 -7.45 8.28
CA LEU A 384 -0.54 -8.05 7.56
C LEU A 384 -0.91 -8.48 6.14
N GLN A 385 -2.18 -8.82 5.87
CA GLN A 385 -2.66 -9.19 4.53
C GLN A 385 -2.37 -8.10 3.48
N HIS A 386 -2.28 -6.83 3.91
CA HIS A 386 -2.02 -5.72 2.99
C HIS A 386 -0.57 -5.62 2.51
N VAL A 387 0.36 -6.34 3.12
CA VAL A 387 1.77 -6.37 2.72
C VAL A 387 2.15 -7.66 1.99
N GLU A 388 1.31 -8.69 2.04
CA GLU A 388 1.57 -10.00 1.43
C GLU A 388 1.95 -9.91 -0.05
N VAL A 389 1.26 -9.07 -0.80
CA VAL A 389 1.50 -8.87 -2.24
C VAL A 389 2.95 -8.47 -2.59
N TYR A 390 3.66 -7.82 -1.68
CA TYR A 390 5.05 -7.43 -1.92
C TYR A 390 6.00 -8.62 -1.72
N PHE A 391 5.66 -9.52 -0.81
CA PHE A 391 6.42 -10.75 -0.57
C PHE A 391 6.19 -11.75 -1.71
N GLU A 392 4.96 -11.92 -2.17
CA GLU A 392 4.63 -12.74 -3.36
C GLU A 392 5.45 -12.29 -4.59
N LEU A 393 5.56 -10.97 -4.83
CA LEU A 393 6.37 -10.43 -5.93
C LEU A 393 7.86 -10.73 -5.73
N ALA A 394 8.39 -10.54 -4.51
CA ALA A 394 9.80 -10.79 -4.23
C ALA A 394 10.16 -12.27 -4.39
N GLU A 395 9.29 -13.19 -3.97
CA GLU A 395 9.44 -14.63 -4.18
C GLU A 395 9.52 -14.96 -5.68
N GLY A 396 8.64 -14.39 -6.50
CA GLY A 396 8.67 -14.54 -7.96
C GLY A 396 9.96 -14.00 -8.59
N ILE A 397 10.44 -12.83 -8.16
CA ILE A 397 11.71 -12.26 -8.64
C ILE A 397 12.88 -13.15 -8.28
N VAL A 398 12.95 -13.64 -7.03
CA VAL A 398 14.01 -14.55 -6.57
C VAL A 398 13.98 -15.84 -7.39
N GLU A 399 12.81 -16.43 -7.63
CA GLU A 399 12.68 -17.63 -8.45
C GLU A 399 13.15 -17.41 -9.91
N HIS A 400 12.82 -16.26 -10.51
CA HIS A 400 13.31 -15.90 -11.84
C HIS A 400 14.81 -15.63 -11.86
N LEU A 401 15.36 -14.98 -10.85
CA LEU A 401 16.79 -14.76 -10.70
C LEU A 401 17.53 -16.08 -10.47
N ASP A 402 17.01 -16.97 -9.65
CA ASP A 402 17.58 -18.31 -9.44
C ASP A 402 17.63 -19.08 -10.78
N LYS A 403 16.56 -19.07 -11.56
CA LYS A 403 16.53 -19.71 -12.89
C LYS A 403 17.51 -19.07 -13.89
N ALA A 404 17.65 -17.74 -13.86
CA ALA A 404 18.56 -17.02 -14.76
C ALA A 404 20.02 -17.10 -14.30
N LEU A 405 20.26 -17.06 -12.97
CA LEU A 405 21.61 -17.08 -12.37
C LEU A 405 22.26 -18.45 -12.42
N VAL A 406 21.48 -19.53 -12.31
CA VAL A 406 21.99 -20.90 -12.44
C VAL A 406 22.66 -21.14 -13.80
N GLY A 407 22.20 -20.45 -14.87
CA GLY A 407 22.81 -20.57 -16.19
C GLY A 407 24.00 -19.63 -16.48
N PHE A 408 24.05 -18.46 -15.88
CA PHE A 408 24.96 -17.38 -16.30
C PHE A 408 26.10 -17.06 -15.32
N TYR A 409 25.90 -17.25 -14.00
CA TYR A 409 26.87 -16.87 -12.96
C TYR A 409 27.62 -18.05 -12.37
N ALA A 410 27.18 -19.29 -12.57
CA ALA A 410 27.92 -20.47 -12.11
C ALA A 410 29.36 -20.53 -12.68
N GLU A 411 29.60 -19.92 -13.83
CA GLU A 411 30.93 -19.83 -14.44
C GLU A 411 31.80 -18.70 -13.86
N PHE A 412 31.23 -17.66 -13.22
CA PHE A 412 31.98 -16.46 -12.85
C PHE A 412 32.18 -16.26 -11.34
N LEU A 413 31.35 -16.84 -10.47
CA LEU A 413 31.48 -16.70 -9.04
C LEU A 413 31.86 -18.03 -8.39
N LYS A 414 33.09 -18.11 -7.89
CA LYS A 414 33.57 -19.28 -7.17
C LYS A 414 33.07 -19.26 -5.71
N TYR A 415 31.85 -19.77 -5.48
CA TYR A 415 31.28 -19.91 -4.14
C TYR A 415 31.94 -21.03 -3.36
N PHE A 416 32.14 -22.19 -4.00
CA PHE A 416 32.92 -23.27 -3.44
C PHE A 416 34.40 -22.94 -3.47
N GLN A 417 34.99 -22.75 -2.28
CA GLN A 417 36.40 -22.37 -2.15
C GLN A 417 37.33 -23.54 -1.85
N GLY A 418 36.76 -24.69 -1.50
CA GLY A 418 37.50 -25.93 -1.23
C GLY A 418 37.97 -26.65 -2.51
N ARG A 419 38.18 -27.93 -2.40
CA ARG A 419 38.45 -28.84 -3.53
C ARG A 419 37.61 -30.10 -3.41
N VAL A 420 37.23 -30.68 -4.54
CA VAL A 420 36.70 -32.03 -4.60
C VAL A 420 37.86 -33.01 -4.57
N VAL A 421 37.71 -34.11 -3.90
CA VAL A 421 38.71 -35.18 -3.78
C VAL A 421 38.10 -36.53 -4.19
N HIS A 422 38.88 -37.26 -5.00
CA HIS A 422 38.48 -38.55 -5.55
C HIS A 422 39.22 -39.69 -4.84
N PRO A 423 38.74 -40.93 -4.96
CA PRO A 423 39.47 -42.08 -4.46
C PRO A 423 40.87 -42.17 -5.06
N GLY A 424 41.89 -42.21 -4.18
CA GLY A 424 43.30 -42.20 -4.57
C GLY A 424 44.00 -40.84 -4.53
N ASP A 425 43.25 -39.75 -4.32
CA ASP A 425 43.86 -38.43 -4.12
C ASP A 425 44.59 -38.33 -2.77
N VAL A 426 45.59 -37.45 -2.70
CA VAL A 426 46.22 -37.08 -1.45
C VAL A 426 45.30 -36.15 -0.67
N VAL A 427 44.66 -36.70 0.39
CA VAL A 427 43.72 -36.01 1.24
C VAL A 427 44.36 -35.71 2.59
N LYS A 428 44.37 -34.44 2.99
CA LYS A 428 44.93 -34.01 4.27
C LYS A 428 43.99 -34.35 5.43
N ASN A 429 44.51 -34.91 6.49
CA ASN A 429 43.81 -35.28 7.74
C ASN A 429 42.74 -36.38 7.54
N VAL A 430 42.85 -37.22 6.50
CA VAL A 430 41.88 -38.30 6.21
C VAL A 430 41.84 -39.34 7.33
N ASP A 431 42.96 -39.59 8.00
CA ASP A 431 43.06 -40.58 9.08
C ASP A 431 42.67 -40.02 10.47
N ASP A 432 42.28 -38.73 10.56
CA ASP A 432 41.83 -38.09 11.79
C ASP A 432 40.30 -38.07 11.86
N PRO A 433 39.66 -38.94 12.68
CA PRO A 433 38.19 -38.95 12.79
C PRO A 433 37.58 -37.63 13.24
N SER A 434 38.35 -36.78 13.95
CA SER A 434 37.89 -35.48 14.42
C SER A 434 37.79 -34.43 13.28
N LYS A 435 38.33 -34.74 12.12
CA LYS A 435 38.33 -33.88 10.93
C LYS A 435 37.30 -34.27 9.87
N LEU A 436 36.70 -35.45 10.03
CA LEU A 436 35.56 -35.83 9.18
C LEU A 436 34.41 -34.84 9.36
N ILE A 437 33.67 -34.61 8.29
CA ILE A 437 32.54 -33.66 8.26
C ILE A 437 31.26 -34.46 8.02
N PRO A 438 30.62 -34.94 9.10
CA PRO A 438 29.36 -35.67 8.96
C PRO A 438 28.22 -34.71 8.60
N CYS A 439 27.37 -35.16 7.71
CA CYS A 439 26.10 -34.49 7.39
C CYS A 439 24.94 -35.40 7.80
N MET A 440 24.30 -35.07 8.92
CA MET A 440 23.21 -35.87 9.49
C MET A 440 21.99 -35.93 8.58
N ASP A 441 21.82 -34.95 7.69
CA ASP A 441 20.67 -34.85 6.80
C ASP A 441 20.74 -35.86 5.65
N VAL A 442 21.93 -36.32 5.29
CA VAL A 442 22.17 -37.38 4.30
C VAL A 442 22.78 -38.64 4.91
N ASN A 443 23.03 -38.61 6.23
CA ASN A 443 23.57 -39.71 7.04
C ASN A 443 24.90 -40.29 6.52
N GLU A 444 25.79 -39.40 6.05
CA GLU A 444 27.13 -39.75 5.57
C GLU A 444 28.16 -38.64 5.83
N ASP A 445 29.44 -38.96 5.69
CA ASP A 445 30.53 -37.99 5.74
C ASP A 445 30.70 -37.35 4.35
N ILE A 446 30.48 -36.04 4.26
CA ILE A 446 30.54 -35.29 2.99
C ILE A 446 31.96 -34.87 2.60
N GLY A 447 32.93 -35.10 3.45
CA GLY A 447 34.32 -34.73 3.20
C GLY A 447 35.13 -34.60 4.48
N VAL A 448 36.32 -34.02 4.38
CA VAL A 448 37.26 -33.86 5.48
C VAL A 448 37.82 -32.44 5.55
N CYS A 449 38.09 -31.97 6.76
CA CYS A 449 38.69 -30.66 7.02
C CYS A 449 40.21 -30.70 6.92
N GLY A 450 40.80 -29.99 5.96
CA GLY A 450 42.24 -29.85 5.82
C GLY A 450 42.92 -28.87 6.77
N LYS A 451 42.22 -28.41 7.84
CA LYS A 451 42.75 -27.48 8.84
C LYS A 451 43.33 -28.25 10.04
N ASP A 452 44.54 -27.91 10.48
CA ASP A 452 45.20 -28.58 11.61
C ASP A 452 44.67 -28.07 12.98
N SER A 453 44.32 -26.78 13.05
CA SER A 453 43.78 -26.16 14.27
C SER A 453 42.26 -26.36 14.43
N LEU A 454 41.72 -25.98 15.59
CA LEU A 454 40.28 -25.98 15.84
C LEU A 454 39.54 -25.08 14.85
N CYS A 455 38.35 -25.52 14.46
CA CYS A 455 37.48 -24.79 13.57
C CYS A 455 36.47 -23.95 14.36
N GLY A 456 36.30 -22.67 13.97
CA GLY A 456 35.27 -21.80 14.53
C GLY A 456 34.01 -21.69 13.67
N LEU A 457 33.90 -22.49 12.59
CA LEU A 457 32.74 -22.55 11.74
C LEU A 457 31.74 -23.62 12.21
N TYR A 458 30.50 -23.52 11.77
CA TYR A 458 29.44 -24.49 12.07
C TYR A 458 29.31 -25.52 10.92
N PRO A 459 29.93 -26.71 10.98
CA PRO A 459 29.75 -27.75 9.98
C PRO A 459 28.30 -28.28 10.01
N PRO A 460 27.82 -28.94 8.93
CA PRO A 460 28.52 -29.23 7.67
C PRO A 460 28.45 -28.10 6.64
N TYR A 461 27.41 -27.24 6.68
CA TYR A 461 27.07 -26.34 5.58
C TYR A 461 28.08 -25.22 5.35
N SER A 462 28.63 -24.65 6.44
CA SER A 462 29.66 -23.61 6.34
C SER A 462 30.96 -24.11 5.73
N CYS A 463 31.16 -25.43 5.70
CA CYS A 463 32.36 -26.05 5.13
C CYS A 463 32.42 -25.84 3.61
N TYR A 464 31.30 -25.82 2.91
CA TYR A 464 31.26 -25.57 1.45
C TYR A 464 31.85 -24.21 1.04
N LYS A 465 31.86 -23.24 1.95
CA LYS A 465 32.49 -21.92 1.75
C LYS A 465 33.92 -21.83 2.27
N CYS A 466 34.45 -22.93 2.80
CA CYS A 466 35.76 -22.93 3.42
C CYS A 466 36.86 -23.43 2.46
N PRO A 467 37.98 -22.68 2.27
CA PRO A 467 39.06 -23.12 1.40
C PRO A 467 39.82 -24.34 1.87
N LYS A 468 39.57 -24.81 3.12
CA LYS A 468 40.17 -26.03 3.70
C LYS A 468 39.25 -27.26 3.59
N PHE A 469 38.07 -27.10 3.03
CA PHE A 469 37.16 -28.22 2.84
C PHE A 469 37.59 -29.07 1.64
N GLN A 470 37.70 -30.37 1.88
CA GLN A 470 37.99 -31.39 0.89
C GLN A 470 36.75 -32.27 0.76
N ALA A 471 35.90 -31.95 -0.20
CA ALA A 471 34.62 -32.61 -0.43
C ALA A 471 34.84 -33.96 -1.12
N TYR A 472 34.26 -35.05 -0.63
CA TYR A 472 34.35 -36.37 -1.25
C TYR A 472 33.49 -36.43 -2.52
N ALA A 473 34.09 -36.77 -3.65
CA ALA A 473 33.37 -36.84 -4.92
C ALA A 473 32.23 -37.88 -4.93
N GLU A 474 32.35 -38.91 -4.06
CA GLU A 474 31.37 -39.99 -3.96
C GLU A 474 30.23 -39.68 -2.98
N ALA A 475 30.31 -38.60 -2.20
CA ALA A 475 29.26 -38.23 -1.25
C ALA A 475 28.05 -37.63 -1.97
N ASP A 476 26.85 -37.85 -1.42
CA ASP A 476 25.59 -37.34 -2.02
C ASP A 476 25.38 -35.84 -1.75
N HIS A 477 26.18 -35.02 -2.41
CA HIS A 477 26.03 -33.57 -2.36
C HIS A 477 24.73 -33.06 -2.97
N GLN A 478 24.08 -33.85 -3.87
CA GLN A 478 22.79 -33.50 -4.43
C GLN A 478 21.69 -33.57 -3.36
N ALA A 479 21.70 -34.59 -2.51
CA ALA A 479 20.76 -34.69 -1.40
C ALA A 479 20.96 -33.54 -0.37
N VAL A 480 22.21 -33.13 -0.12
CA VAL A 480 22.50 -31.93 0.70
C VAL A 480 21.91 -30.68 0.07
N TYR A 481 22.05 -30.51 -1.23
CA TYR A 481 21.47 -29.39 -1.96
C TYR A 481 19.93 -29.34 -1.83
N GLU A 482 19.28 -30.47 -2.06
CA GLU A 482 17.82 -30.60 -1.98
C GLU A 482 17.29 -30.32 -0.56
N PHE A 483 17.97 -30.84 0.46
CA PHE A 483 17.63 -30.54 1.86
C PHE A 483 17.72 -29.05 2.17
N LEU A 484 18.82 -28.40 1.77
CA LEU A 484 19.00 -26.96 1.97
C LEU A 484 17.95 -26.13 1.22
N LEU A 485 17.57 -26.56 0.00
CA LEU A 485 16.54 -25.90 -0.79
C LEU A 485 15.16 -25.99 -0.10
N GLN A 486 14.81 -27.18 0.42
CA GLN A 486 13.59 -27.37 1.19
C GLN A 486 13.62 -26.54 2.50
N ARG A 487 14.77 -26.47 3.18
CA ARG A 487 14.95 -25.65 4.36
C ARG A 487 14.77 -24.18 4.06
N ARG A 488 15.36 -23.69 2.96
CA ARG A 488 15.18 -22.32 2.47
C ARG A 488 13.71 -22.00 2.21
N THR A 489 13.00 -22.88 1.51
CA THR A 489 11.57 -22.74 1.22
C THR A 489 10.76 -22.64 2.51
N ARG A 490 10.97 -23.54 3.47
CA ARG A 490 10.29 -23.49 4.78
C ARG A 490 10.57 -22.19 5.55
N VAL A 491 11.80 -21.68 5.48
CA VAL A 491 12.17 -20.41 6.11
C VAL A 491 11.50 -19.23 5.43
N LEU A 492 11.35 -19.25 4.10
CA LEU A 492 10.59 -18.26 3.33
C LEU A 492 9.09 -18.30 3.70
N GLU A 493 8.49 -19.49 3.72
CA GLU A 493 7.09 -19.69 4.11
C GLU A 493 6.81 -19.21 5.54
N ALA A 494 7.79 -19.37 6.46
CA ALA A 494 7.73 -18.84 7.81
C ALA A 494 7.95 -17.31 7.89
N GLY A 495 8.16 -16.63 6.75
CA GLY A 495 8.30 -15.17 6.67
C GLY A 495 9.70 -14.63 7.03
N ASN A 496 10.71 -15.47 7.10
CA ASN A 496 12.07 -15.09 7.49
C ASN A 496 13.00 -14.98 6.27
N SER A 497 12.65 -14.11 5.30
CA SER A 497 13.41 -13.91 4.05
C SER A 497 14.90 -13.59 4.29
N ARG A 498 15.23 -12.84 5.37
CA ARG A 498 16.62 -12.50 5.72
C ARG A 498 17.47 -13.73 6.07
N ILE A 499 16.87 -14.73 6.72
CA ILE A 499 17.55 -15.99 7.03
C ILE A 499 17.63 -16.86 5.77
N ALA A 500 16.60 -16.86 4.94
CA ALA A 500 16.58 -17.60 3.69
C ALA A 500 17.69 -17.14 2.73
N VAL A 501 17.90 -15.83 2.58
CA VAL A 501 18.98 -15.25 1.73
C VAL A 501 20.37 -15.66 2.24
N GLN A 502 20.57 -15.85 3.54
CA GLN A 502 21.85 -16.34 4.08
C GLN A 502 22.18 -17.77 3.65
N LEU A 503 21.17 -18.56 3.28
CA LEU A 503 21.36 -19.91 2.73
C LEU A 503 21.77 -19.91 1.25
N ASP A 504 21.53 -18.82 0.53
CA ASP A 504 21.76 -18.76 -0.93
C ASP A 504 23.23 -18.99 -1.29
N GLU A 505 24.16 -18.35 -0.61
CA GLU A 505 25.60 -18.54 -0.87
C GLU A 505 26.05 -19.99 -0.61
N ILE A 506 25.46 -20.63 0.41
CA ILE A 506 25.75 -22.03 0.73
C ILE A 506 25.16 -22.94 -0.34
N LEU A 507 23.90 -22.68 -0.78
CA LEU A 507 23.25 -23.41 -1.86
C LEU A 507 24.07 -23.35 -3.16
N TYR A 508 24.58 -22.15 -3.51
CA TYR A 508 25.46 -22.03 -4.68
C TYR A 508 26.76 -22.80 -4.53
N ALA A 509 27.37 -22.77 -3.34
CA ALA A 509 28.60 -23.53 -3.08
C ALA A 509 28.37 -25.05 -3.18
N VAL A 510 27.27 -25.58 -2.60
CA VAL A 510 26.90 -26.98 -2.71
C VAL A 510 26.62 -27.38 -4.17
N LYS A 511 25.85 -26.54 -4.91
CA LYS A 511 25.57 -26.83 -6.33
C LYS A 511 26.82 -26.85 -7.19
N GLN A 512 27.81 -25.97 -6.90
CA GLN A 512 29.10 -26.02 -7.58
C GLN A 512 29.86 -27.33 -7.32
N VAL A 513 29.81 -27.87 -6.08
CA VAL A 513 30.39 -29.19 -5.78
C VAL A 513 29.69 -30.28 -6.58
N VAL A 514 28.36 -30.29 -6.62
CA VAL A 514 27.58 -31.27 -7.43
C VAL A 514 28.03 -31.22 -8.90
N LEU A 515 28.11 -30.03 -9.49
CA LEU A 515 28.54 -29.87 -10.91
C LEU A 515 29.98 -30.31 -11.14
N LEU A 516 30.89 -30.06 -10.18
CA LEU A 516 32.27 -30.53 -10.25
C LEU A 516 32.34 -32.05 -10.21
N CYS A 517 31.59 -32.71 -9.33
CA CYS A 517 31.52 -34.18 -9.26
C CYS A 517 30.93 -34.77 -10.54
N GLU A 518 29.88 -34.17 -11.14
CA GLU A 518 29.26 -34.62 -12.40
C GLU A 518 30.19 -34.44 -13.62
N SER A 519 30.92 -33.29 -13.68
CA SER A 519 31.78 -32.97 -14.85
C SER A 519 32.99 -33.89 -15.02
N GLU A 520 33.43 -34.53 -13.95
CA GLU A 520 34.59 -35.44 -13.95
C GLU A 520 34.18 -36.91 -14.20
N THR A 521 32.93 -37.27 -13.84
CA THR A 521 32.36 -38.60 -14.20
C THR A 521 32.16 -38.76 -15.71
N VAL A 522 32.06 -37.66 -16.46
CA VAL A 522 31.92 -37.72 -17.95
C VAL A 522 33.27 -37.84 -18.66
N LYS A 523 34.42 -37.62 -17.93
CA LYS A 523 35.77 -37.70 -18.49
C LYS A 523 36.50 -39.02 -18.18
N ALA A 524 35.93 -39.87 -17.38
CA ALA A 524 36.40 -41.23 -17.06
C ALA A 524 35.59 -42.27 -17.84
#